data_b6245184f85e5a50e54538969b71e863
#
_entry.id   b6245184f85e5a50e54538969b71e863
#
_cell.length_a   1.000
_cell.length_b   1.000
_cell.length_c   1.000
_cell.angle_alpha   90.00
_cell.angle_beta   90.00
_cell.angle_gamma   90.00
#
_symmetry.space_group_name_H-M   'P 1'
#
loop_
_entity.id
_entity.type
_entity.pdbx_description
1 polymer ?
#
loop_
_entity_poly.entity_id
_entity_poly.type
_entity_poly.pdbx_seq_one_letter_code
_entity_poly.pdbx_strand_id
1 'polypeptide(L)'
;MISIPMIRRQLANDLVGRHIYLFGPGPSANANLRRLAEAGAQEGTVVLAEGDGSTFHASALFRPVLPLAAAPVFTSIATLALAEAIAAEGLRATPVWPSQVVVEGDTVATSTVEAAPAGDRTAYVILGIDVDVRALEAVARRWVDPNGVLAAFLNALDRWSAAYAARGPAVVRSAIRFPPRGSSARALEEQHAG
;
A
#
# COMPACT_ATOMS: atom_id res chain seq x y z
N MET A 1 11.29 14.68 3.71
CA MET A 1 12.29 14.01 2.84
C MET A 1 12.29 12.52 3.16
N ILE A 2 12.20 11.67 2.16
CA ILE A 2 12.24 10.21 2.32
C ILE A 2 13.67 9.76 2.63
N SER A 3 13.81 8.85 3.61
CA SER A 3 15.08 8.35 4.09
C SER A 3 15.04 6.84 4.31
N ILE A 4 15.72 6.09 3.43
CA ILE A 4 15.80 4.62 3.55
C ILE A 4 16.30 4.17 4.94
N PRO A 5 17.35 4.78 5.55
CA PRO A 5 17.77 4.40 6.90
C PRO A 5 16.70 4.60 7.97
N MET A 6 15.89 5.67 7.87
CA MET A 6 14.79 5.92 8.82
C MET A 6 13.66 4.89 8.66
N ILE A 7 13.31 4.55 7.42
CA ILE A 7 12.32 3.52 7.12
C ILE A 7 12.80 2.18 7.68
N ARG A 8 14.03 1.75 7.33
CA ARG A 8 14.57 0.46 7.77
C ARG A 8 14.59 0.25 9.29
N ARG A 9 14.82 1.31 10.06
CA ARG A 9 14.80 1.23 11.53
C ARG A 9 13.41 0.89 12.09
N GLN A 10 12.36 1.16 11.33
CA GLN A 10 10.96 0.97 11.73
C GLN A 10 10.33 -0.27 11.07
N LEU A 11 11.05 -0.96 10.16
CA LEU A 11 10.58 -2.21 9.59
C LEU A 11 10.67 -3.31 10.65
N ALA A 12 9.55 -4.01 10.81
CA ALA A 12 9.39 -5.16 11.71
C ALA A 12 8.94 -6.41 10.94
N ASN A 13 9.34 -6.51 9.67
CA ASN A 13 8.99 -7.58 8.75
C ASN A 13 10.23 -8.16 8.08
N ASP A 14 10.11 -9.34 7.47
CA ASP A 14 11.23 -10.09 6.90
C ASP A 14 11.29 -10.05 5.36
N LEU A 15 10.22 -9.66 4.68
CA LEU A 15 10.12 -9.75 3.22
C LEU A 15 10.02 -8.37 2.56
N VAL A 16 8.96 -7.63 2.81
CA VAL A 16 8.67 -6.38 2.10
C VAL A 16 9.59 -5.27 2.61
N GLY A 17 10.41 -4.72 1.71
CA GLY A 17 11.41 -3.69 2.05
C GLY A 17 12.79 -4.25 2.39
N ARG A 18 13.04 -5.54 2.19
CA ARG A 18 14.42 -6.10 2.28
C ARG A 18 15.37 -5.38 1.34
N HIS A 19 14.93 -5.11 0.12
CA HIS A 19 15.63 -4.29 -0.87
C HIS A 19 14.80 -3.04 -1.14
N ILE A 20 15.32 -1.87 -0.77
CA ILE A 20 14.67 -0.58 -1.00
C ILE A 20 15.57 0.26 -1.88
N TYR A 21 15.02 0.77 -2.97
CA TYR A 21 15.66 1.71 -3.89
C TYR A 21 14.90 3.04 -3.84
N LEU A 22 15.63 4.14 -3.84
CA LEU A 22 15.08 5.49 -3.97
C LEU A 22 15.55 6.07 -5.30
N PHE A 23 14.61 6.43 -6.14
CA PHE A 23 14.88 7.09 -7.41
C PHE A 23 14.48 8.57 -7.33
N GLY A 24 15.32 9.41 -7.92
CA GLY A 24 15.03 10.82 -8.13
C GLY A 24 14.00 11.04 -9.23
N PRO A 25 13.80 12.30 -9.68
CA PRO A 25 12.86 12.64 -10.74
C PRO A 25 13.10 11.81 -12.02
N GLY A 26 12.00 11.30 -12.61
CA GLY A 26 12.08 10.46 -13.80
C GLY A 26 10.89 9.52 -13.92
N PRO A 27 11.11 8.28 -14.39
CA PRO A 27 10.05 7.28 -14.49
C PRO A 27 9.39 7.00 -13.14
N SER A 28 8.09 6.66 -13.15
CA SER A 28 7.34 6.35 -11.94
C SER A 28 7.96 5.19 -11.14
N ALA A 29 7.64 5.10 -9.86
CA ALA A 29 8.08 3.98 -9.00
C ALA A 29 7.70 2.63 -9.62
N ASN A 30 6.47 2.50 -10.16
CA ASN A 30 6.01 1.30 -10.87
C ASN A 30 6.88 0.97 -12.10
N ALA A 31 7.20 1.97 -12.93
CA ALA A 31 8.00 1.77 -14.14
C ALA A 31 9.43 1.31 -13.81
N ASN A 32 10.04 1.91 -12.77
CA ASN A 32 11.36 1.49 -12.29
C ASN A 32 11.32 0.07 -11.72
N LEU A 33 10.30 -0.24 -10.91
CA LEU A 33 10.16 -1.57 -10.31
C LEU A 33 9.87 -2.65 -11.36
N ARG A 34 9.14 -2.33 -12.43
CA ARG A 34 8.90 -3.24 -13.55
C ARG A 34 10.22 -3.66 -14.20
N ARG A 35 11.11 -2.69 -14.50
CA ARG A 35 12.45 -2.97 -15.05
C ARG A 35 13.27 -3.86 -14.12
N LEU A 36 13.22 -3.61 -12.82
CA LEU A 36 13.90 -4.46 -11.84
C LEU A 36 13.28 -5.86 -11.77
N ALA A 37 11.95 -5.99 -11.85
CA ALA A 37 11.25 -7.28 -11.84
C ALA A 37 11.62 -8.13 -13.06
N GLU A 38 11.68 -7.51 -14.25
CA GLU A 38 12.12 -8.13 -15.51
C GLU A 38 13.60 -8.53 -15.46
N ALA A 39 14.43 -7.77 -14.76
CA ALA A 39 15.84 -8.09 -14.49
C ALA A 39 16.04 -9.12 -13.37
N GLY A 40 14.98 -9.72 -12.83
CA GLY A 40 15.07 -10.78 -11.83
C GLY A 40 15.10 -10.30 -10.37
N ALA A 41 14.67 -9.09 -10.07
CA ALA A 41 14.56 -8.61 -8.69
C ALA A 41 13.72 -9.57 -7.84
N GLN A 42 14.13 -9.73 -6.59
CA GLN A 42 13.47 -10.63 -5.64
C GLN A 42 12.13 -10.05 -5.14
N GLU A 43 11.24 -10.95 -4.76
CA GLU A 43 10.02 -10.59 -4.05
C GLU A 43 10.32 -9.74 -2.80
N GLY A 44 9.44 -8.79 -2.48
CA GLY A 44 9.64 -7.85 -1.39
C GLY A 44 10.53 -6.66 -1.74
N THR A 45 11.04 -6.57 -2.98
CA THR A 45 11.74 -5.37 -3.46
C THR A 45 10.80 -4.19 -3.50
N VAL A 46 11.24 -3.04 -2.97
CA VAL A 46 10.50 -1.78 -2.92
C VAL A 46 11.25 -0.71 -3.70
N VAL A 47 10.54 0.05 -4.49
CA VAL A 47 11.01 1.28 -5.14
C VAL A 47 10.24 2.46 -4.58
N LEU A 48 10.98 3.48 -4.18
CA LEU A 48 10.47 4.76 -3.74
C LEU A 48 10.80 5.80 -4.81
N ALA A 49 9.88 6.73 -5.02
CA ALA A 49 10.12 7.93 -5.81
C ALA A 49 9.59 9.14 -5.06
N GLU A 50 10.39 10.19 -5.01
CA GLU A 50 9.96 11.48 -4.46
C GLU A 50 9.10 12.18 -5.52
N GLY A 51 7.93 12.64 -5.10
CA GLY A 51 7.08 13.52 -5.89
C GLY A 51 7.55 14.99 -5.79
N ASP A 52 6.61 15.90 -5.86
CA ASP A 52 6.83 17.36 -5.78
C ASP A 52 7.09 17.89 -4.35
N GLY A 53 7.35 16.99 -3.41
CA GLY A 53 7.53 17.28 -1.99
C GLY A 53 6.23 17.26 -1.18
N SER A 54 5.08 17.10 -1.84
CA SER A 54 3.76 16.94 -1.20
C SER A 54 3.29 15.49 -1.19
N THR A 55 3.73 14.71 -2.17
CA THR A 55 3.33 13.32 -2.38
C THR A 55 4.56 12.43 -2.37
N PHE A 56 4.46 11.24 -1.81
CA PHE A 56 5.43 10.18 -2.06
C PHE A 56 4.77 9.00 -2.80
N HIS A 57 5.58 8.36 -3.62
CA HIS A 57 5.20 7.20 -4.40
C HIS A 57 6.04 6.00 -3.95
N ALA A 58 5.40 4.88 -3.73
CA ALA A 58 6.10 3.63 -3.44
C ALA A 58 5.51 2.48 -4.26
N SER A 59 6.35 1.55 -4.66
CA SER A 59 5.93 0.33 -5.34
C SER A 59 6.61 -0.87 -4.72
N ALA A 60 5.86 -1.96 -4.51
CA ALA A 60 6.35 -3.22 -3.96
C ALA A 60 6.14 -4.37 -4.95
N LEU A 61 7.13 -5.26 -5.06
CA LEU A 61 7.14 -6.41 -5.94
C LEU A 61 6.70 -7.67 -5.20
N PHE A 62 5.72 -8.39 -5.77
CA PHE A 62 5.30 -9.70 -5.32
C PHE A 62 5.40 -10.72 -6.45
N ARG A 63 5.67 -11.99 -6.10
CA ARG A 63 5.69 -13.13 -7.03
C ARG A 63 4.74 -14.24 -6.57
N PRO A 64 3.44 -13.93 -6.45
CA PRO A 64 2.47 -14.85 -5.90
C PRO A 64 2.17 -15.99 -6.87
N VAL A 65 1.95 -17.19 -6.32
CA VAL A 65 1.46 -18.34 -7.11
C VAL A 65 -0.06 -18.27 -7.19
N LEU A 66 -0.59 -17.49 -8.15
CA LEU A 66 -2.03 -17.34 -8.35
C LEU A 66 -2.38 -17.16 -9.83
N PRO A 67 -3.65 -17.44 -10.23
CA PRO A 67 -4.16 -17.11 -11.55
C PRO A 67 -4.10 -15.59 -11.79
N LEU A 68 -3.83 -15.19 -13.04
CA LEU A 68 -3.77 -13.76 -13.39
C LEU A 68 -5.05 -13.00 -13.03
N ALA A 69 -6.22 -13.63 -13.21
CA ALA A 69 -7.52 -13.04 -12.87
C ALA A 69 -7.69 -12.74 -11.37
N ALA A 70 -6.89 -13.34 -10.49
CA ALA A 70 -6.92 -13.10 -9.05
C ALA A 70 -6.00 -11.96 -8.59
N ALA A 71 -5.09 -11.46 -9.44
CA ALA A 71 -4.14 -10.40 -9.10
C ALA A 71 -4.80 -9.10 -8.56
N PRO A 72 -6.01 -8.68 -8.99
CA PRO A 72 -6.67 -7.50 -8.43
C PRO A 72 -6.89 -7.51 -6.91
N VAL A 73 -6.83 -8.67 -6.24
CA VAL A 73 -6.92 -8.75 -4.77
C VAL A 73 -5.81 -7.94 -4.08
N PHE A 74 -4.66 -7.78 -4.73
CA PHE A 74 -3.55 -6.98 -4.20
C PHE A 74 -3.89 -5.49 -4.07
N THR A 75 -4.83 -4.96 -4.87
CA THR A 75 -5.35 -3.60 -4.67
C THR A 75 -6.03 -3.48 -3.31
N SER A 76 -6.89 -4.43 -2.96
CA SER A 76 -7.56 -4.44 -1.65
C SER A 76 -6.57 -4.64 -0.49
N ILE A 77 -5.55 -5.48 -0.68
CA ILE A 77 -4.48 -5.67 0.30
C ILE A 77 -3.74 -4.34 0.54
N ALA A 78 -3.39 -3.62 -0.53
CA ALA A 78 -2.75 -2.31 -0.42
C ALA A 78 -3.61 -1.29 0.31
N THR A 79 -4.89 -1.24 -0.04
CA THR A 79 -5.85 -0.31 0.58
C THR A 79 -6.02 -0.58 2.07
N LEU A 80 -6.08 -1.86 2.49
CA LEU A 80 -6.07 -2.24 3.91
C LEU A 80 -4.78 -1.80 4.60
N ALA A 81 -3.63 -2.07 4.00
CA ALA A 81 -2.34 -1.72 4.56
C ALA A 81 -2.16 -0.19 4.68
N LEU A 82 -2.62 0.58 3.68
CA LEU A 82 -2.64 2.04 3.72
C LEU A 82 -3.54 2.58 4.83
N ALA A 83 -4.76 2.05 4.94
CA ALA A 83 -5.69 2.47 5.99
C ALA A 83 -5.12 2.21 7.39
N GLU A 84 -4.47 1.06 7.61
CA GLU A 84 -3.78 0.75 8.87
C GLU A 84 -2.60 1.69 9.14
N ALA A 85 -1.79 1.99 8.12
CA ALA A 85 -0.65 2.89 8.26
C ALA A 85 -1.08 4.31 8.63
N ILE A 86 -2.12 4.82 7.99
CA ILE A 86 -2.68 6.14 8.29
C ILE A 86 -3.38 6.15 9.66
N ALA A 87 -4.05 5.06 10.02
CA ALA A 87 -4.66 4.92 11.35
C ALA A 87 -3.63 4.90 12.48
N ALA A 88 -2.41 4.40 12.23
CA ALA A 88 -1.31 4.44 13.18
C ALA A 88 -0.86 5.88 13.52
N GLU A 89 -1.13 6.84 12.63
CA GLU A 89 -0.97 8.26 12.88
C GLU A 89 -2.10 8.85 13.76
N GLY A 90 -3.03 8.04 14.26
CA GLY A 90 -4.17 8.50 15.06
C GLY A 90 -5.31 9.09 14.23
N LEU A 91 -5.29 8.92 12.92
CA LEU A 91 -6.31 9.42 12.00
C LEU A 91 -7.40 8.38 11.74
N ARG A 92 -8.63 8.81 11.50
CA ARG A 92 -9.73 7.93 11.11
C ARG A 92 -9.66 7.63 9.61
N ALA A 93 -8.82 6.68 9.24
CA ALA A 93 -8.67 6.25 7.85
C ALA A 93 -9.82 5.33 7.44
N THR A 94 -10.51 5.70 6.37
CA THR A 94 -11.62 4.92 5.81
C THR A 94 -11.20 4.38 4.44
N PRO A 95 -11.10 3.05 4.27
CA PRO A 95 -10.88 2.47 2.96
C PRO A 95 -12.12 2.64 2.07
N VAL A 96 -11.93 3.23 0.89
CA VAL A 96 -12.92 3.32 -0.18
C VAL A 96 -12.48 2.38 -1.29
N TRP A 97 -13.19 1.28 -1.38
CA TRP A 97 -12.83 0.17 -2.25
C TRP A 97 -12.97 0.51 -3.74
N PRO A 98 -12.05 -0.01 -4.58
CA PRO A 98 -10.99 -0.96 -4.21
C PRO A 98 -9.66 -0.29 -3.81
N SER A 99 -9.44 1.02 -4.04
CA SER A 99 -8.09 1.57 -4.18
C SER A 99 -7.83 2.90 -3.47
N GLN A 100 -8.75 3.41 -2.67
CA GLN A 100 -8.59 4.72 -2.04
C GLN A 100 -8.66 4.63 -0.51
N VAL A 101 -7.97 5.56 0.16
CA VAL A 101 -8.13 5.81 1.59
C VAL A 101 -8.51 7.27 1.79
N VAL A 102 -9.58 7.48 2.55
CA VAL A 102 -10.17 8.79 2.85
C VAL A 102 -10.05 9.09 4.33
N VAL A 103 -9.75 10.33 4.68
CA VAL A 103 -9.76 10.86 6.05
C VAL A 103 -10.56 12.15 6.05
N GLU A 104 -11.58 12.24 6.90
CA GLU A 104 -12.50 13.41 7.00
C GLU A 104 -13.16 13.86 5.68
N GLY A 105 -13.28 12.94 4.71
CA GLY A 105 -13.88 13.21 3.40
C GLY A 105 -12.85 13.44 2.28
N ASP A 106 -11.58 13.67 2.60
CA ASP A 106 -10.52 13.90 1.63
C ASP A 106 -9.79 12.60 1.29
N THR A 107 -9.55 12.34 -0.01
CA THR A 107 -8.70 11.22 -0.45
C THR A 107 -7.25 11.56 -0.16
N VAL A 108 -6.63 10.82 0.76
CA VAL A 108 -5.25 11.03 1.20
C VAL A 108 -4.26 10.02 0.64
N ALA A 109 -4.76 8.88 0.14
CA ALA A 109 -3.90 7.87 -0.48
C ALA A 109 -4.67 7.05 -1.52
N THR A 110 -3.93 6.57 -2.52
CA THR A 110 -4.44 5.66 -3.54
C THR A 110 -3.52 4.49 -3.76
N SER A 111 -4.05 3.39 -4.29
CA SER A 111 -3.28 2.21 -4.66
C SER A 111 -3.56 1.77 -6.10
N THR A 112 -2.56 1.19 -6.74
CA THR A 112 -2.64 0.63 -8.08
C THR A 112 -2.00 -0.75 -8.12
N VAL A 113 -2.44 -1.61 -9.04
CA VAL A 113 -1.88 -2.94 -9.23
C VAL A 113 -1.62 -3.19 -10.71
N GLU A 114 -0.43 -3.63 -11.02
CA GLU A 114 -0.04 -4.15 -12.33
C GLU A 114 0.38 -5.60 -12.18
N ALA A 115 -0.14 -6.48 -13.01
CA ALA A 115 0.21 -7.89 -13.01
C ALA A 115 0.79 -8.31 -14.37
N ALA A 116 1.93 -8.98 -14.34
CA ALA A 116 2.54 -9.55 -15.55
C ALA A 116 2.10 -11.01 -15.70
N PRO A 117 1.68 -11.42 -16.91
CA PRO A 117 1.27 -12.79 -17.17
C PRO A 117 2.46 -13.74 -17.34
N ALA A 118 2.25 -15.01 -16.94
CA ALA A 118 3.06 -16.16 -17.31
C ALA A 118 2.09 -17.29 -17.71
N GLY A 119 1.63 -17.27 -18.96
CA GLY A 119 0.49 -18.06 -19.40
C GLY A 119 -0.80 -17.61 -18.71
N ASP A 120 -1.51 -18.51 -18.05
CA ASP A 120 -2.70 -18.27 -17.25
C ASP A 120 -2.40 -17.82 -15.80
N ARG A 121 -1.13 -17.85 -15.43
CA ARG A 121 -0.63 -17.48 -14.10
C ARG A 121 -0.01 -16.08 -14.07
N THR A 122 0.26 -15.61 -12.87
CA THR A 122 0.96 -14.36 -12.61
C THR A 122 2.46 -14.62 -12.52
N ALA A 123 3.25 -13.91 -13.32
CA ALA A 123 4.72 -13.91 -13.21
C ALA A 123 5.16 -13.04 -12.02
N TYR A 124 4.57 -11.85 -11.91
CA TYR A 124 4.76 -10.93 -10.78
C TYR A 124 3.60 -9.93 -10.70
N VAL A 125 3.47 -9.33 -9.53
CA VAL A 125 2.56 -8.21 -9.25
C VAL A 125 3.38 -7.03 -8.76
N ILE A 126 3.16 -5.87 -9.35
CA ILE A 126 3.65 -4.58 -8.85
C ILE A 126 2.47 -3.85 -8.21
N LEU A 127 2.61 -3.56 -6.94
CA LEU A 127 1.65 -2.83 -6.16
C LEU A 127 2.22 -1.43 -5.92
N GLY A 128 1.57 -0.41 -6.50
CA GLY A 128 1.93 0.99 -6.33
C GLY A 128 1.01 1.70 -5.36
N ILE A 129 1.55 2.65 -4.63
CA ILE A 129 0.80 3.59 -3.80
C ILE A 129 1.27 5.02 -4.02
N ASP A 130 0.31 5.92 -3.89
CA ASP A 130 0.52 7.36 -3.83
C ASP A 130 -0.08 7.88 -2.53
N VAL A 131 0.69 8.64 -1.76
CA VAL A 131 0.23 9.23 -0.49
C VAL A 131 0.46 10.74 -0.52
N ASP A 132 -0.61 11.49 -0.36
CA ASP A 132 -0.58 12.94 -0.23
C ASP A 132 -0.29 13.33 1.23
N VAL A 133 0.98 13.65 1.49
CA VAL A 133 1.44 14.03 2.83
C VAL A 133 0.82 15.36 3.28
N ARG A 134 0.61 16.31 2.34
CA ARG A 134 0.00 17.60 2.69
C ARG A 134 -1.46 17.44 3.08
N ALA A 135 -2.20 16.61 2.37
CA ALA A 135 -3.58 16.29 2.75
C ALA A 135 -3.60 15.63 4.14
N LEU A 136 -2.70 14.68 4.41
CA LEU A 136 -2.57 14.07 5.74
C LEU A 136 -2.23 15.10 6.83
N GLU A 137 -1.27 16.00 6.58
CA GLU A 137 -0.90 17.06 7.54
C GLU A 137 -2.03 18.06 7.78
N ALA A 138 -2.78 18.41 6.72
CA ALA A 138 -3.92 19.33 6.83
C ALA A 138 -5.01 18.74 7.74
N VAL A 139 -5.36 17.47 7.54
CA VAL A 139 -6.35 16.78 8.37
C VAL A 139 -5.81 16.51 9.78
N ALA A 140 -4.57 16.06 9.90
CA ALA A 140 -3.92 15.80 11.19
C ALA A 140 -3.70 17.08 12.01
N ARG A 141 -3.70 18.26 11.36
CA ARG A 141 -3.33 19.57 11.93
C ARG A 141 -1.98 19.55 12.64
N ARG A 142 -1.06 18.73 12.13
CA ARG A 142 0.30 18.57 12.61
C ARG A 142 1.19 18.00 11.51
N TRP A 143 2.49 18.12 11.70
CA TRP A 143 3.44 17.43 10.85
C TRP A 143 3.26 15.90 10.94
N VAL A 144 3.35 15.24 9.79
CA VAL A 144 3.28 13.78 9.64
C VAL A 144 4.61 13.28 9.10
N ASP A 145 5.23 12.29 9.76
CA ASP A 145 6.47 11.69 9.27
C ASP A 145 6.20 10.74 8.08
N PRO A 146 6.59 11.11 6.86
CA PRO A 146 6.37 10.26 5.70
C PRO A 146 7.13 8.93 5.79
N ASN A 147 8.27 8.90 6.51
CA ASN A 147 9.04 7.66 6.71
C ASN A 147 8.32 6.70 7.66
N GLY A 148 7.67 7.25 8.69
CA GLY A 148 6.84 6.48 9.63
C GLY A 148 5.61 5.88 8.94
N VAL A 149 4.88 6.69 8.18
CA VAL A 149 3.73 6.21 7.38
C VAL A 149 4.14 5.11 6.41
N LEU A 150 5.26 5.31 5.71
CA LEU A 150 5.76 4.33 4.75
C LEU A 150 6.20 3.04 5.42
N ALA A 151 6.93 3.11 6.55
CA ALA A 151 7.32 1.92 7.30
C ALA A 151 6.11 1.16 7.84
N ALA A 152 5.13 1.87 8.40
CA ALA A 152 3.88 1.27 8.86
C ALA A 152 3.11 0.58 7.71
N PHE A 153 3.07 1.21 6.54
CA PHE A 153 2.49 0.62 5.34
C PHE A 153 3.22 -0.67 4.93
N LEU A 154 4.55 -0.66 4.83
CA LEU A 154 5.33 -1.83 4.43
C LEU A 154 5.16 -3.00 5.43
N ASN A 155 5.12 -2.70 6.72
CA ASN A 155 4.85 -3.69 7.76
C ASN A 155 3.43 -4.28 7.66
N ALA A 156 2.42 -3.44 7.42
CA ALA A 156 1.04 -3.89 7.21
C ALA A 156 0.90 -4.70 5.92
N LEU A 157 1.55 -4.26 4.85
CA LEU A 157 1.55 -4.94 3.55
C LEU A 157 2.14 -6.35 3.65
N ASP A 158 3.25 -6.50 4.37
CA ASP A 158 3.87 -7.81 4.64
C ASP A 158 2.90 -8.74 5.37
N ARG A 159 2.28 -8.26 6.46
CA ARG A 159 1.30 -9.04 7.22
C ARG A 159 0.08 -9.46 6.40
N TRP A 160 -0.47 -8.54 5.59
CA TRP A 160 -1.65 -8.83 4.77
C TRP A 160 -1.34 -9.80 3.63
N SER A 161 -0.18 -9.64 2.97
CA SER A 161 0.23 -10.57 1.90
C SER A 161 0.54 -11.96 2.43
N ALA A 162 1.21 -12.06 3.58
CA ALA A 162 1.43 -13.34 4.28
C ALA A 162 0.10 -13.99 4.73
N ALA A 163 -0.82 -13.21 5.28
CA ALA A 163 -2.14 -13.69 5.66
C ALA A 163 -2.95 -14.20 4.46
N TYR A 164 -2.87 -13.49 3.34
CA TYR A 164 -3.50 -13.92 2.08
C TYR A 164 -2.86 -15.22 1.56
N ALA A 165 -1.55 -15.32 1.55
CA ALA A 165 -0.83 -16.53 1.12
C ALA A 165 -1.21 -17.76 1.97
N ALA A 166 -1.34 -17.57 3.29
CA ALA A 166 -1.65 -18.65 4.22
C ALA A 166 -3.12 -19.07 4.22
N ARG A 167 -4.07 -18.13 4.09
CA ARG A 167 -5.51 -18.33 4.32
C ARG A 167 -6.39 -18.06 3.10
N GLY A 168 -5.79 -17.62 1.98
CA GLY A 168 -6.47 -17.32 0.74
C GLY A 168 -7.37 -16.06 0.82
N PRO A 169 -8.23 -15.85 -0.19
CA PRO A 169 -8.98 -14.61 -0.36
C PRO A 169 -10.05 -14.35 0.73
N ALA A 170 -10.39 -15.33 1.54
CA ALA A 170 -11.38 -15.15 2.61
C ALA A 170 -10.95 -14.13 3.65
N VAL A 171 -9.64 -14.02 3.93
CA VAL A 171 -9.09 -13.06 4.91
C VAL A 171 -9.31 -11.61 4.48
N VAL A 172 -9.10 -11.33 3.19
CA VAL A 172 -9.30 -9.99 2.62
C VAL A 172 -10.80 -9.66 2.56
N ARG A 173 -11.64 -10.60 2.08
CA ARG A 173 -13.11 -10.41 2.07
C ARG A 173 -13.69 -10.15 3.45
N SER A 174 -13.20 -10.84 4.47
CA SER A 174 -13.62 -10.60 5.86
C SER A 174 -13.25 -9.21 6.34
N ALA A 175 -12.05 -8.74 6.04
CA ALA A 175 -11.59 -7.40 6.42
C ALA A 175 -12.35 -6.29 5.68
N ILE A 176 -12.78 -6.53 4.43
CA ILE A 176 -13.64 -5.58 3.68
C ILE A 176 -15.01 -5.44 4.35
N ARG A 177 -15.63 -6.57 4.81
CA ARG A 177 -16.93 -6.56 5.49
C ARG A 177 -16.89 -6.02 6.92
N PHE A 178 -15.78 -6.26 7.61
CA PHE A 178 -15.57 -5.88 9.02
C PHE A 178 -14.22 -5.17 9.14
N PRO A 179 -14.13 -3.90 8.73
CA PRO A 179 -12.88 -3.17 8.75
C PRO A 179 -12.30 -3.11 10.18
N PRO A 180 -10.98 -3.10 10.32
CA PRO A 180 -10.32 -3.01 11.62
C PRO A 180 -10.85 -1.84 12.46
N ARG A 181 -10.87 -1.99 13.77
CA ARG A 181 -11.30 -0.94 14.70
C ARG A 181 -10.43 0.31 14.49
N GLY A 182 -11.07 1.43 14.16
CA GLY A 182 -10.42 2.70 13.81
C GLY A 182 -10.73 3.18 12.40
N SER A 183 -11.18 2.30 11.49
CA SER A 183 -11.68 2.72 10.18
C SER A 183 -13.17 3.04 10.25
N SER A 184 -13.58 4.20 9.73
CA SER A 184 -14.97 4.69 9.79
C SER A 184 -15.91 4.06 8.74
N ALA A 185 -15.59 2.88 8.21
CA ALA A 185 -16.44 2.20 7.21
C ALA A 185 -17.88 1.94 7.68
N ARG A 186 -18.13 2.04 8.99
CA ARG A 186 -19.46 1.89 9.59
C ARG A 186 -20.40 3.10 9.37
N ALA A 187 -19.84 4.28 9.09
CA ALA A 187 -20.63 5.50 8.96
C ALA A 187 -21.29 5.66 7.58
N LEU A 188 -20.81 4.98 6.55
CA LEU A 188 -21.34 5.08 5.19
C LEU A 188 -22.54 4.16 4.94
N GLU A 189 -22.66 3.05 5.66
CA GLU A 189 -23.84 2.17 5.56
C GLU A 189 -25.09 2.79 6.22
N GLU A 190 -24.91 3.60 7.26
CA GLU A 190 -26.04 4.26 7.95
C GLU A 190 -26.61 5.46 7.17
N GLN A 191 -25.85 6.06 6.24
CA GLN A 191 -26.33 7.17 5.40
C GLN A 191 -27.11 6.73 4.14
N HIS A 192 -27.05 5.45 3.78
CA HIS A 192 -27.79 4.92 2.63
C HIS A 192 -29.01 4.06 3.03
N ALA A 193 -29.31 3.97 4.32
CA ALA A 193 -30.46 3.24 4.86
C ALA A 193 -31.60 4.16 5.40
N GLY A 194 -31.55 5.47 5.04
CA GLY A 194 -32.56 6.45 5.40
C GLY A 194 -33.34 6.98 4.19
#